data_9f434d868bf0d7c5920ac1b0458ec4bc
#
_entry.id   9f434d868bf0d7c5920ac1b0458ec4bc
#
_cell.length_a   1.000
_cell.length_b   1.000
_cell.length_c   1.000
_cell.angle_alpha   90.00
_cell.angle_beta   90.00
_cell.angle_gamma   90.00
#
_symmetry.space_group_name_H-M   'P 1'
#
loop_
_entity.id
_entity.type
_entity.pdbx_description
1 polymer ?
#
loop_
_entity_poly.entity_id
_entity_poly.type
_entity_poly.pdbx_seq_one_letter_code
_entity_poly.pdbx_strand_id
1 'polypeptide(L)'
;MYQPARMGVGIRLATEDDAAAVAAIYRPYVETTRISFEESAPHDEEMALRMQSPLHPWLVAEEDGRIVGYASSSPYHRRPAYRWTVETSIYVAQGAHGRGFGRILLSRLIELLTAQGYVTAIAAIALPNPVSIMLHEKLGFVAAGTYRGVGFKLGEWTDVSLWQRDLAPRSAAPSEPLPFREVAS
;
A
#
# COMPACT_ATOMS: atom_id res chain seq x y z
N MET A 1 -8.96 -26.77 -31.52
CA MET A 1 -9.31 -26.38 -30.13
C MET A 1 -8.36 -25.27 -29.72
N TYR A 2 -8.82 -24.02 -29.78
CA TYR A 2 -8.01 -22.84 -29.44
C TYR A 2 -8.03 -22.74 -27.92
N GLN A 3 -6.93 -23.00 -27.28
CA GLN A 3 -6.75 -22.71 -25.85
C GLN A 3 -6.28 -21.27 -25.76
N PRO A 4 -7.08 -20.33 -25.20
CA PRO A 4 -6.59 -18.96 -24.97
C PRO A 4 -5.45 -19.05 -23.99
N ALA A 5 -4.34 -18.41 -24.32
CA ALA A 5 -3.21 -18.22 -23.42
C ALA A 5 -3.79 -17.69 -22.09
N ARG A 6 -3.44 -18.34 -20.98
CA ARG A 6 -3.67 -17.77 -19.64
C ARG A 6 -2.91 -16.45 -19.62
N MET A 7 -3.61 -15.34 -19.79
CA MET A 7 -3.04 -14.03 -19.54
C MET A 7 -2.72 -13.99 -18.04
N GLY A 8 -1.46 -13.86 -17.72
CA GLY A 8 -0.95 -14.06 -16.38
C GLY A 8 -1.26 -12.86 -15.48
N VAL A 9 -1.30 -13.11 -14.19
CA VAL A 9 -1.24 -12.05 -13.17
C VAL A 9 0.11 -11.35 -13.29
N GLY A 10 0.11 -10.06 -13.59
CA GLY A 10 1.29 -9.19 -13.63
C GLY A 10 1.31 -8.24 -12.43
N ILE A 11 2.49 -8.03 -11.86
CA ILE A 11 2.72 -6.93 -10.91
C ILE A 11 3.72 -5.99 -11.56
N ARG A 12 3.39 -4.70 -11.63
CA ARG A 12 4.26 -3.69 -12.23
C ARG A 12 4.16 -2.37 -11.47
N LEU A 13 5.12 -1.49 -11.72
CA LEU A 13 4.99 -0.09 -11.27
C LEU A 13 3.76 0.54 -11.93
N ALA A 14 3.04 1.32 -11.13
CA ALA A 14 1.95 2.14 -11.62
C ALA A 14 2.49 3.30 -12.47
N THR A 15 1.69 3.73 -13.43
CA THR A 15 1.89 4.93 -14.24
C THR A 15 0.73 5.90 -14.00
N GLU A 16 0.82 7.12 -14.50
CA GLU A 16 -0.28 8.09 -14.41
C GLU A 16 -1.55 7.60 -15.12
N ASP A 17 -1.41 6.78 -16.17
CA ASP A 17 -2.53 6.18 -16.90
C ASP A 17 -3.36 5.20 -16.04
N ASP A 18 -2.77 4.69 -14.94
CA ASP A 18 -3.45 3.80 -14.01
C ASP A 18 -4.32 4.54 -12.97
N ALA A 19 -4.19 5.87 -12.88
CA ALA A 19 -4.81 6.67 -11.83
C ALA A 19 -6.33 6.47 -11.73
N ALA A 20 -7.02 6.42 -12.85
CA ALA A 20 -8.47 6.19 -12.91
C ALA A 20 -8.86 4.81 -12.34
N ALA A 21 -8.11 3.77 -12.70
CA ALA A 21 -8.37 2.41 -12.21
C ALA A 21 -8.05 2.28 -10.71
N VAL A 22 -6.97 2.91 -10.25
CA VAL A 22 -6.59 2.96 -8.83
C VAL A 22 -7.64 3.73 -8.02
N ALA A 23 -8.10 4.89 -8.50
CA ALA A 23 -9.17 5.67 -7.87
C ALA A 23 -10.48 4.86 -7.78
N ALA A 24 -10.83 4.13 -8.84
CA ALA A 24 -12.01 3.27 -8.86
C ALA A 24 -11.95 2.12 -7.84
N ILE A 25 -10.76 1.53 -7.61
CA ILE A 25 -10.55 0.52 -6.57
C ILE A 25 -10.66 1.13 -5.17
N TYR A 26 -10.14 2.34 -4.96
CA TYR A 26 -10.12 3.00 -3.66
C TYR A 26 -11.47 3.56 -3.23
N ARG A 27 -12.27 4.06 -4.19
CA ARG A 27 -13.57 4.71 -3.96
C ARG A 27 -14.50 3.96 -3.01
N PRO A 28 -14.79 2.65 -3.17
CA PRO A 28 -15.67 1.93 -2.25
C PRO A 28 -15.14 1.92 -0.79
N TYR A 29 -13.82 1.84 -0.60
CA TYR A 29 -13.22 1.89 0.73
C TYR A 29 -13.40 3.26 1.40
N VAL A 30 -13.37 4.33 0.62
CA VAL A 30 -13.64 5.69 1.11
C VAL A 30 -15.13 5.88 1.39
N GLU A 31 -16.00 5.55 0.46
CA GLU A 31 -17.42 5.92 0.53
C GLU A 31 -18.23 5.02 1.48
N THR A 32 -17.87 3.74 1.59
CA THR A 32 -18.73 2.75 2.26
C THR A 32 -18.10 2.05 3.45
N THR A 33 -16.83 2.37 3.78
CA THR A 33 -16.12 1.70 4.88
C THR A 33 -15.40 2.69 5.79
N ARG A 34 -14.98 2.21 6.95
CA ARG A 34 -14.07 2.92 7.86
C ARG A 34 -12.61 2.49 7.69
N ILE A 35 -12.29 1.70 6.66
CA ILE A 35 -10.92 1.25 6.36
C ILE A 35 -10.05 2.44 5.94
N SER A 36 -10.60 3.38 5.16
CA SER A 36 -10.00 4.67 4.90
C SER A 36 -10.71 5.77 5.70
N PHE A 37 -9.96 6.72 6.23
CA PHE A 37 -10.52 7.89 6.92
C PHE A 37 -10.73 9.08 5.99
N GLU A 38 -10.47 8.97 4.70
CA GLU A 38 -10.91 9.98 3.74
C GLU A 38 -12.43 10.01 3.67
N GLU A 39 -13.01 11.21 3.57
CA GLU A 39 -14.47 11.43 3.53
C GLU A 39 -15.01 11.47 2.11
N SER A 40 -14.17 11.90 1.15
CA SER A 40 -14.47 11.92 -0.28
C SER A 40 -13.40 11.18 -1.07
N ALA A 41 -13.83 10.37 -2.03
CA ALA A 41 -12.89 9.65 -2.88
C ALA A 41 -12.13 10.63 -3.79
N PRO A 42 -10.78 10.49 -3.90
CA PRO A 42 -9.99 11.34 -4.77
C PRO A 42 -10.39 11.12 -6.24
N HIS A 43 -10.33 12.21 -7.02
CA HIS A 43 -10.45 12.14 -8.47
C HIS A 43 -9.19 11.59 -9.12
N ASP A 44 -9.29 11.25 -10.41
CA ASP A 44 -8.20 10.63 -11.16
C ASP A 44 -6.94 11.51 -11.19
N GLU A 45 -7.10 12.83 -11.37
CA GLU A 45 -5.98 13.78 -11.36
C GLU A 45 -5.29 13.86 -10.00
N GLU A 46 -6.06 13.85 -8.91
CA GLU A 46 -5.49 13.83 -7.57
C GLU A 46 -4.73 12.52 -7.30
N MET A 47 -5.28 11.39 -7.76
CA MET A 47 -4.62 10.10 -7.64
C MET A 47 -3.31 10.08 -8.46
N ALA A 48 -3.30 10.63 -9.67
CA ALA A 48 -2.11 10.76 -10.49
C ALA A 48 -1.03 11.61 -9.78
N LEU A 49 -1.41 12.71 -9.15
CA LEU A 49 -0.49 13.54 -8.35
C LEU A 49 0.14 12.78 -7.18
N ARG A 50 -0.64 11.93 -6.49
CA ARG A 50 -0.13 11.07 -5.39
C ARG A 50 0.93 10.09 -5.87
N MET A 51 0.92 9.68 -7.15
CA MET A 51 1.87 8.73 -7.74
C MET A 51 3.18 9.36 -8.20
N GLN A 52 3.32 10.68 -8.22
CA GLN A 52 4.47 11.37 -8.81
C GLN A 52 5.75 11.34 -7.97
N SER A 53 5.70 10.88 -6.72
CA SER A 53 6.89 10.85 -5.87
C SER A 53 7.93 9.86 -6.40
N PRO A 54 9.19 10.27 -6.62
CA PRO A 54 10.24 9.35 -7.04
C PRO A 54 10.69 8.38 -5.93
N LEU A 55 10.38 8.69 -4.67
CA LEU A 55 10.79 7.90 -3.51
C LEU A 55 9.70 6.93 -3.03
N HIS A 56 8.44 7.18 -3.37
CA HIS A 56 7.30 6.41 -2.86
C HIS A 56 6.61 5.68 -4.00
N PRO A 57 7.03 4.41 -4.28
CA PRO A 57 6.48 3.62 -5.38
C PRO A 57 5.02 3.26 -5.18
N TRP A 58 4.32 3.16 -6.28
CA TRP A 58 3.01 2.57 -6.42
C TRP A 58 3.12 1.35 -7.33
N LEU A 59 2.54 0.24 -6.91
CA LEU A 59 2.47 -1.02 -7.67
C LEU A 59 1.02 -1.36 -7.96
N VAL A 60 0.76 -1.87 -9.15
CA VAL A 60 -0.56 -2.40 -9.53
C VAL A 60 -0.47 -3.89 -9.83
N ALA A 61 -1.53 -4.61 -9.46
CA ALA A 61 -1.77 -5.98 -9.90
C ALA A 61 -2.72 -5.95 -11.09
N GLU A 62 -2.30 -6.56 -12.18
CA GLU A 62 -3.08 -6.66 -13.41
C GLU A 62 -3.47 -8.11 -13.66
N GLU A 63 -4.72 -8.33 -14.00
CA GLU A 63 -5.26 -9.63 -14.42
C GLU A 63 -6.14 -9.42 -15.65
N ASP A 64 -5.83 -10.16 -16.71
CA ASP A 64 -6.56 -10.09 -18.00
C ASP A 64 -6.72 -8.64 -18.53
N GLY A 65 -5.67 -7.82 -18.40
CA GLY A 65 -5.65 -6.43 -18.85
C GLY A 65 -6.43 -5.46 -17.94
N ARG A 66 -6.83 -5.88 -16.73
CA ARG A 66 -7.53 -5.05 -15.76
C ARG A 66 -6.75 -4.94 -14.46
N ILE A 67 -6.68 -3.74 -13.92
CA ILE A 67 -6.10 -3.53 -12.59
C ILE A 67 -7.09 -4.01 -11.53
N VAL A 68 -6.63 -4.95 -10.69
CA VAL A 68 -7.42 -5.61 -9.65
C VAL A 68 -6.97 -5.29 -8.23
N GLY A 69 -5.90 -4.53 -8.08
CA GLY A 69 -5.40 -4.07 -6.79
C GLY A 69 -4.17 -3.21 -6.93
N TYR A 70 -3.82 -2.50 -5.88
CA TYR A 70 -2.59 -1.72 -5.81
C TYR A 70 -2.00 -1.72 -4.40
N ALA A 71 -0.70 -1.49 -4.31
CA ALA A 71 0.02 -1.19 -3.08
C ALA A 71 0.86 0.06 -3.28
N SER A 72 0.96 0.88 -2.26
CA SER A 72 1.71 2.14 -2.31
C SER A 72 2.48 2.37 -1.03
N SER A 73 3.47 3.25 -1.10
CA SER A 73 4.11 3.81 0.06
C SER A 73 3.95 5.33 0.10
N SER A 74 4.09 5.88 1.30
CA SER A 74 4.10 7.31 1.55
C SER A 74 5.09 7.65 2.67
N PRO A 75 5.48 8.94 2.85
CA PRO A 75 6.27 9.33 4.01
C PRO A 75 5.50 9.01 5.30
N TYR A 76 6.14 8.30 6.22
CA TYR A 76 5.54 8.05 7.55
C TYR A 76 5.27 9.34 8.30
N HIS A 77 6.19 10.32 8.21
CA HIS A 77 6.05 11.62 8.88
C HIS A 77 6.84 12.71 8.14
N ARG A 78 6.39 13.97 8.26
CA ARG A 78 7.04 15.12 7.58
C ARG A 78 8.41 15.51 8.14
N ARG A 79 8.76 15.10 9.38
CA ARG A 79 10.03 15.48 10.01
C ARG A 79 11.17 14.66 9.39
N PRO A 80 12.31 15.30 9.01
CA PRO A 80 13.40 14.64 8.26
C PRO A 80 14.01 13.41 8.94
N ALA A 81 14.00 13.32 10.27
CA ALA A 81 14.52 12.17 11.00
C ALA A 81 13.74 10.86 10.71
N TYR A 82 12.54 10.93 10.13
CA TYR A 82 11.73 9.77 9.75
C TYR A 82 11.94 9.30 8.30
N ARG A 83 12.85 9.91 7.53
CA ARG A 83 12.99 9.65 6.08
C ARG A 83 13.36 8.22 5.70
N TRP A 84 13.83 7.42 6.62
CA TRP A 84 14.09 5.98 6.42
C TRP A 84 12.91 5.09 6.81
N THR A 85 11.79 5.69 7.19
CA THR A 85 10.56 5.00 7.56
C THR A 85 9.45 5.39 6.59
N VAL A 86 8.73 4.41 6.08
CA VAL A 86 7.59 4.59 5.17
C VAL A 86 6.32 4.03 5.77
N GLU A 87 5.19 4.61 5.41
CA GLU A 87 3.88 3.99 5.60
C GLU A 87 3.49 3.25 4.32
N THR A 88 2.92 2.05 4.47
CA THR A 88 2.46 1.22 3.36
C THR A 88 0.95 1.09 3.36
N SER A 89 0.35 1.13 2.17
CA SER A 89 -1.08 0.93 1.95
C SER A 89 -1.32 -0.14 0.89
N ILE A 90 -2.42 -0.87 1.04
CA ILE A 90 -2.82 -1.94 0.11
C ILE A 90 -4.32 -1.96 -0.03
N TYR A 91 -4.79 -1.97 -1.28
CA TYR A 91 -6.21 -2.08 -1.62
C TYR A 91 -6.39 -3.05 -2.79
N VAL A 92 -7.43 -3.87 -2.71
CA VAL A 92 -7.77 -4.87 -3.73
C VAL A 92 -9.22 -4.67 -4.13
N ALA A 93 -9.53 -4.74 -5.42
CA ALA A 93 -10.89 -4.64 -5.91
C ALA A 93 -11.79 -5.69 -5.23
N GLN A 94 -13.04 -5.32 -4.89
CA GLN A 94 -13.95 -6.19 -4.13
C GLN A 94 -14.11 -7.59 -4.76
N GLY A 95 -14.23 -7.67 -6.08
CA GLY A 95 -14.32 -8.94 -6.81
C GLY A 95 -13.03 -9.78 -6.89
N ALA A 96 -11.90 -9.25 -6.38
CA ALA A 96 -10.60 -9.90 -6.41
C ALA A 96 -10.08 -10.29 -5.00
N HIS A 97 -10.90 -10.10 -3.96
CA HIS A 97 -10.55 -10.47 -2.60
C HIS A 97 -10.35 -11.99 -2.46
N GLY A 98 -9.50 -12.41 -1.52
CA GLY A 98 -9.24 -13.83 -1.22
C GLY A 98 -8.38 -14.56 -2.26
N ARG A 99 -7.97 -13.90 -3.35
CA ARG A 99 -7.23 -14.50 -4.47
C ARG A 99 -5.72 -14.32 -4.38
N GLY A 100 -5.22 -13.75 -3.29
CA GLY A 100 -3.78 -13.62 -3.02
C GLY A 100 -3.12 -12.34 -3.56
N PHE A 101 -3.82 -11.47 -4.29
CA PHE A 101 -3.26 -10.24 -4.85
C PHE A 101 -2.64 -9.32 -3.80
N GLY A 102 -3.30 -9.16 -2.64
CA GLY A 102 -2.78 -8.35 -1.55
C GLY A 102 -1.40 -8.83 -1.07
N ARG A 103 -1.22 -10.15 -0.95
CA ARG A 103 0.06 -10.72 -0.52
C ARG A 103 1.16 -10.46 -1.56
N ILE A 104 0.88 -10.69 -2.83
CA ILE A 104 1.88 -10.52 -3.90
C ILE A 104 2.28 -9.05 -4.02
N LEU A 105 1.30 -8.14 -4.03
CA LEU A 105 1.52 -6.69 -4.10
C LEU A 105 2.36 -6.18 -2.93
N LEU A 106 1.97 -6.50 -1.70
CA LEU A 106 2.67 -6.00 -0.51
C LEU A 106 4.06 -6.64 -0.37
N SER A 107 4.24 -7.93 -0.76
CA SER A 107 5.57 -8.54 -0.82
C SER A 107 6.48 -7.80 -1.78
N ARG A 108 6.00 -7.52 -3.00
CA ARG A 108 6.80 -6.81 -4.01
C ARG A 108 7.11 -5.37 -3.60
N LEU A 109 6.16 -4.69 -2.97
CA LEU A 109 6.40 -3.35 -2.42
C LEU A 109 7.51 -3.37 -1.35
N ILE A 110 7.45 -4.33 -0.42
CA ILE A 110 8.46 -4.50 0.63
C ILE A 110 9.86 -4.76 0.04
N GLU A 111 9.97 -5.63 -0.97
CA GLU A 111 11.23 -5.89 -1.67
C GLU A 111 11.80 -4.60 -2.28
N LEU A 112 10.96 -3.84 -2.96
CA LEU A 112 11.36 -2.58 -3.60
C LEU A 112 11.80 -1.54 -2.58
N LEU A 113 11.05 -1.34 -1.50
CA LEU A 113 11.39 -0.41 -0.42
C LEU A 113 12.71 -0.81 0.29
N THR A 114 12.94 -2.11 0.46
CA THR A 114 14.20 -2.62 1.01
C THR A 114 15.38 -2.29 0.07
N ALA A 115 15.21 -2.50 -1.23
CA ALA A 115 16.22 -2.18 -2.24
C ALA A 115 16.52 -0.67 -2.33
N GLN A 116 15.52 0.18 -2.08
CA GLN A 116 15.69 1.64 -1.98
C GLN A 116 16.51 2.09 -0.76
N GLY A 117 16.68 1.23 0.26
CA GLY A 117 17.38 1.57 1.50
C GLY A 117 16.48 2.06 2.63
N TYR A 118 15.17 1.89 2.54
CA TYR A 118 14.30 2.10 3.70
C TYR A 118 14.58 1.07 4.78
N VAL A 119 14.47 1.48 6.03
CA VAL A 119 14.81 0.66 7.20
C VAL A 119 13.55 0.12 7.89
N THR A 120 12.47 0.86 7.85
CA THR A 120 11.23 0.50 8.56
C THR A 120 10.01 0.76 7.69
N ALA A 121 9.10 -0.20 7.64
CA ALA A 121 7.75 -0.04 7.10
C ALA A 121 6.72 -0.05 8.24
N ILE A 122 5.77 0.86 8.17
CA ILE A 122 4.62 0.98 9.07
C ILE A 122 3.35 0.72 8.27
N ALA A 123 2.39 0.06 8.89
CA ALA A 123 1.02 -0.02 8.40
C ALA A 123 0.06 0.42 9.50
N ALA A 124 -0.85 1.32 9.18
CA ALA A 124 -1.95 1.75 10.03
C ALA A 124 -3.23 1.06 9.57
N ILE A 125 -3.82 0.25 10.45
CA ILE A 125 -4.98 -0.59 10.12
C ILE A 125 -6.18 -0.18 10.97
N ALA A 126 -7.21 0.37 10.34
CA ALA A 126 -8.48 0.66 10.99
C ALA A 126 -9.18 -0.64 11.42
N LEU A 127 -9.68 -0.66 12.66
CA LEU A 127 -10.26 -1.85 13.27
C LEU A 127 -11.81 -1.82 13.25
N PRO A 128 -12.47 -3.01 13.14
CA PRO A 128 -11.89 -4.33 12.94
C PRO A 128 -11.49 -4.60 11.49
N ASN A 129 -10.31 -5.18 11.25
CA ASN A 129 -9.87 -5.61 9.93
C ASN A 129 -8.97 -6.86 10.02
N PRO A 130 -9.54 -8.03 10.35
CA PRO A 130 -8.75 -9.24 10.58
C PRO A 130 -8.02 -9.72 9.30
N VAL A 131 -8.55 -9.44 8.13
CA VAL A 131 -7.93 -9.83 6.85
C VAL A 131 -6.62 -9.06 6.64
N SER A 132 -6.63 -7.74 6.88
CA SER A 132 -5.43 -6.92 6.77
C SER A 132 -4.40 -7.29 7.84
N ILE A 133 -4.83 -7.50 9.09
CA ILE A 133 -3.95 -7.95 10.18
C ILE A 133 -3.23 -9.24 9.78
N MET A 134 -3.98 -10.27 9.39
CA MET A 134 -3.43 -11.57 8.98
C MET A 134 -2.46 -11.47 7.80
N LEU A 135 -2.74 -10.58 6.85
CA LEU A 135 -1.84 -10.30 5.73
C LEU A 135 -0.50 -9.73 6.20
N HIS A 136 -0.55 -8.71 7.05
CA HIS A 136 0.66 -8.05 7.57
C HIS A 136 1.47 -8.98 8.47
N GLU A 137 0.84 -9.75 9.37
CA GLU A 137 1.51 -10.77 10.19
C GLU A 137 2.27 -11.79 9.32
N LYS A 138 1.62 -12.34 8.29
CA LYS A 138 2.25 -13.29 7.34
C LYS A 138 3.43 -12.69 6.59
N LEU A 139 3.49 -11.38 6.46
CA LEU A 139 4.59 -10.66 5.83
C LEU A 139 5.58 -10.09 6.84
N GLY A 140 5.56 -10.57 8.09
CA GLY A 140 6.55 -10.26 9.11
C GLY A 140 6.37 -8.90 9.77
N PHE A 141 5.21 -8.28 9.66
CA PHE A 141 4.88 -7.13 10.50
C PHE A 141 4.51 -7.62 11.91
N VAL A 142 4.89 -6.84 12.90
CA VAL A 142 4.56 -7.07 14.31
C VAL A 142 3.74 -5.90 14.84
N ALA A 143 2.81 -6.17 15.76
CA ALA A 143 2.01 -5.14 16.38
C ALA A 143 2.89 -4.16 17.19
N ALA A 144 2.73 -2.86 16.92
CA ALA A 144 3.49 -1.79 17.57
C ALA A 144 2.64 -0.96 18.55
N GLY A 145 1.32 -1.00 18.42
CA GLY A 145 0.41 -0.28 19.32
C GLY A 145 -0.98 -0.11 18.73
N THR A 146 -1.85 0.57 19.47
CA THR A 146 -3.21 0.88 19.03
C THR A 146 -3.61 2.27 19.51
N TYR A 147 -4.03 3.12 18.58
CA TYR A 147 -4.74 4.36 18.89
C TYR A 147 -6.22 4.05 19.06
N ARG A 148 -6.77 4.41 20.21
CA ARG A 148 -8.17 4.15 20.52
C ARG A 148 -9.06 5.33 20.14
N GLY A 149 -10.13 5.05 19.37
CA GLY A 149 -11.12 6.03 18.96
C GLY A 149 -10.51 7.25 18.29
N VAL A 150 -9.49 7.06 17.42
CA VAL A 150 -8.72 8.17 16.84
C VAL A 150 -9.38 8.75 15.58
N GLY A 151 -10.25 8.00 14.91
CA GLY A 151 -10.97 8.46 13.72
C GLY A 151 -12.48 8.31 13.89
N PHE A 152 -13.24 9.31 13.42
CA PHE A 152 -14.70 9.29 13.40
C PHE A 152 -15.18 9.28 11.95
N LYS A 153 -15.92 8.26 11.55
CA LYS A 153 -16.46 8.14 10.20
C LYS A 153 -17.69 7.23 10.17
N LEU A 154 -18.66 7.55 9.30
CA LEU A 154 -19.92 6.80 9.18
C LEU A 154 -20.65 6.63 10.53
N GLY A 155 -20.58 7.66 11.39
CA GLY A 155 -21.27 7.68 12.67
C GLY A 155 -20.59 6.94 13.83
N GLU A 156 -19.36 6.43 13.63
CA GLU A 156 -18.66 5.64 14.66
C GLU A 156 -17.19 6.06 14.82
N TRP A 157 -16.72 6.01 16.07
CA TRP A 157 -15.31 6.08 16.41
C TRP A 157 -14.59 4.78 16.09
N THR A 158 -13.40 4.87 15.52
CA THR A 158 -12.63 3.71 15.06
C THR A 158 -11.24 3.73 15.67
N ASP A 159 -10.83 2.58 16.20
CA ASP A 159 -9.46 2.34 16.63
C ASP A 159 -8.56 2.09 15.41
N VAL A 160 -7.28 2.46 15.53
CA VAL A 160 -6.26 2.18 14.51
C VAL A 160 -5.12 1.40 15.15
N SER A 161 -4.86 0.18 14.69
CA SER A 161 -3.69 -0.59 15.09
C SER A 161 -2.49 -0.25 14.20
N LEU A 162 -1.34 -0.09 14.82
CA LEU A 162 -0.06 0.16 14.16
C LEU A 162 0.73 -1.13 14.08
N TRP A 163 1.24 -1.43 12.91
CA TRP A 163 2.05 -2.59 12.59
C TRP A 163 3.37 -2.14 12.01
N GLN A 164 4.46 -2.74 12.47
CA GLN A 164 5.81 -2.37 12.06
C GLN A 164 6.56 -3.59 11.50
N ARG A 165 7.33 -3.35 10.45
CA ARG A 165 8.29 -4.32 9.93
C ARG A 165 9.65 -3.65 9.74
N ASP A 166 10.70 -4.27 10.27
CA ASP A 166 12.07 -3.90 9.96
C ASP A 166 12.43 -4.45 8.56
N LEU A 167 12.87 -3.56 7.67
CA LEU A 167 13.27 -3.88 6.30
C LEU A 167 14.77 -4.15 6.21
N ALA A 168 15.56 -3.45 7.02
CA ALA A 168 17.00 -3.56 7.08
C ALA A 168 17.52 -3.32 8.51
N PRO A 169 18.73 -3.78 8.84
CA PRO A 169 19.39 -3.43 10.10
C PRO A 169 19.61 -1.92 10.23
N ARG A 170 19.48 -1.39 11.44
CA ARG A 170 19.74 0.03 11.72
C ARG A 170 21.24 0.30 11.74
N SER A 171 21.73 1.08 10.78
CA SER A 171 23.11 1.57 10.70
C SER A 171 23.29 2.83 11.54
N ALA A 172 24.50 3.07 12.03
CA ALA A 172 24.88 4.32 12.69
C ALA A 172 24.95 5.51 11.72
N ALA A 173 25.13 5.23 10.41
CA ALA A 173 25.15 6.23 9.34
C ALA A 173 24.40 5.64 8.12
N PRO A 174 23.05 5.67 8.13
CA PRO A 174 22.27 5.16 7.01
C PRO A 174 22.42 6.08 5.79
N SER A 175 22.56 5.48 4.60
CA SER A 175 22.49 6.21 3.33
C SER A 175 21.07 6.71 3.08
N GLU A 176 20.94 7.79 2.30
CA GLU A 176 19.63 8.28 1.87
C GLU A 176 18.92 7.21 1.01
N PRO A 177 17.60 7.06 1.13
CA PRO A 177 16.83 6.18 0.25
C PRO A 177 16.94 6.62 -1.22
N LEU A 178 17.10 5.64 -2.11
CA LEU A 178 17.23 5.85 -3.54
C LEU A 178 15.85 5.98 -4.22
N PRO A 179 15.76 6.72 -5.34
CA PRO A 179 14.58 6.68 -6.18
C PRO A 179 14.23 5.25 -6.61
N PHE A 180 12.96 4.87 -6.57
CA PHE A 180 12.56 3.49 -6.85
C PHE A 180 12.90 3.05 -8.29
N ARG A 181 12.95 3.97 -9.25
CA ARG A 181 13.31 3.66 -10.65
C ARG A 181 14.78 3.26 -10.83
N GLU A 182 15.64 3.60 -9.89
CA GLU A 182 17.06 3.21 -9.90
C GLU A 182 17.28 1.77 -9.41
N VAL A 183 16.32 1.22 -8.67
CA VAL A 183 16.42 -0.11 -8.04
C VAL A 183 15.36 -1.10 -8.54
N ALA A 184 14.38 -0.64 -9.30
CA ALA A 184 13.36 -1.49 -9.91
C ALA A 184 13.93 -2.12 -11.19
N SER A 185 14.54 -3.30 -11.07
CA SER A 185 14.97 -4.14 -12.19
C SER A 185 14.02 -5.31 -12.39
#